data_568e1e5c58e122663ff0d9ca8f89cdc4
#
_entry.id   568e1e5c58e122663ff0d9ca8f89cdc4
#
_cell.length_a   1.000
_cell.length_b   1.000
_cell.length_c   1.000
_cell.angle_alpha   90.00
_cell.angle_beta   90.00
_cell.angle_gamma   90.00
#
_symmetry.space_group_name_H-M   'P 1'
#
loop_
_entity.id
_entity.type
_entity.pdbx_description
1 polymer ?
#
loop_
_entity_poly.entity_id
_entity_poly.type
_entity_poly.pdbx_seq_one_letter_code
_entity_poly.pdbx_strand_id
1 'polypeptide(L)'
;MKFIQHDAPLSGRIKDINLNDFISNQTKTKIIKFVDDNLVVLIKNQFINDYKLKEFSNFFGELDPPGPNPYGINFLPEHPEINVISNVKTSKGIPIGNLGDGEATWHADMTYLKQPPKYGILYA
;
A
#
# COMPACT_ATOMS: atom_id res chain seq x y z
N MET A 1 -13.35 10.55 -12.58
CA MET A 1 -12.59 10.58 -11.32
C MET A 1 -12.97 11.80 -10.51
N LYS A 2 -13.23 11.62 -9.22
CA LYS A 2 -13.62 12.68 -8.28
C LYS A 2 -12.78 12.60 -7.02
N PHE A 3 -12.29 13.74 -6.56
CA PHE A 3 -11.58 13.92 -5.30
C PHE A 3 -12.56 14.45 -4.25
N ILE A 4 -12.68 13.79 -3.13
CA ILE A 4 -13.59 14.13 -2.04
C ILE A 4 -12.77 14.26 -0.77
N GLN A 5 -12.65 15.47 -0.25
CA GLN A 5 -12.08 15.70 1.07
C GLN A 5 -13.17 15.44 2.11
N HIS A 6 -12.82 14.80 3.21
CA HIS A 6 -13.72 14.61 4.33
C HIS A 6 -13.70 15.84 5.23
N ASP A 7 -14.81 16.07 5.95
CA ASP A 7 -14.87 17.09 7.01
C ASP A 7 -14.20 16.53 8.29
N ALA A 8 -12.88 16.45 8.23
CA ALA A 8 -12.02 15.89 9.27
C ALA A 8 -10.61 16.47 9.13
N PRO A 9 -9.78 16.46 10.20
CA PRO A 9 -8.41 17.00 10.16
C PRO A 9 -7.52 16.35 9.09
N LEU A 10 -7.82 15.11 8.74
CA LEU A 10 -7.14 14.35 7.68
C LEU A 10 -8.14 13.38 7.05
N SER A 11 -7.86 12.94 5.89
CA SER A 11 -8.48 11.93 5.05
C SER A 11 -9.27 12.47 3.86
N GLY A 12 -9.22 11.70 2.79
CA GLY A 12 -9.96 11.94 1.57
C GLY A 12 -10.31 10.64 0.85
N ARG A 13 -11.09 10.75 -0.20
CA ARG A 13 -11.46 9.63 -1.05
C ARG A 13 -11.34 10.00 -2.52
N ILE A 14 -10.82 9.08 -3.31
CA ILE A 14 -10.88 9.16 -4.78
C ILE A 14 -11.94 8.17 -5.26
N LYS A 15 -12.90 8.66 -6.05
CA LYS A 15 -13.97 7.87 -6.68
C LYS A 15 -13.87 7.91 -8.20
N ASP A 16 -14.58 7.00 -8.83
CA ASP A 16 -14.73 6.93 -10.30
C ASP A 16 -13.35 6.83 -10.99
N ILE A 17 -12.48 5.99 -10.46
CA ILE A 17 -11.20 5.60 -11.01
C ILE A 17 -11.10 4.07 -10.98
N ASN A 18 -10.51 3.50 -12.01
CA ASN A 18 -10.10 2.09 -12.06
C ASN A 18 -8.59 2.05 -12.28
N LEU A 19 -7.87 1.47 -11.34
CA LEU A 19 -6.40 1.41 -11.37
C LEU A 19 -5.86 0.41 -12.43
N ASN A 20 -6.74 -0.37 -13.06
CA ASN A 20 -6.36 -1.18 -14.22
C ASN A 20 -6.25 -0.36 -15.52
N ASP A 21 -6.89 0.82 -15.56
CA ASP A 21 -6.88 1.68 -16.74
C ASP A 21 -5.59 2.49 -16.83
N PHE A 22 -5.32 3.04 -18.02
CA PHE A 22 -4.22 3.97 -18.21
C PHE A 22 -4.47 5.26 -17.41
N ILE A 23 -3.51 5.64 -16.60
CA ILE A 23 -3.55 6.87 -15.80
C ILE A 23 -2.49 7.84 -16.34
N SER A 24 -2.96 8.98 -16.87
CA SER A 24 -2.08 10.00 -17.43
C SER A 24 -1.18 10.64 -16.36
N ASN A 25 -0.02 11.18 -16.76
CA ASN A 25 0.89 11.86 -15.83
C ASN A 25 0.21 13.04 -15.10
N GLN A 26 -0.67 13.78 -15.78
CA GLN A 26 -1.44 14.84 -15.14
C GLN A 26 -2.34 14.29 -14.02
N THR A 27 -2.96 13.12 -14.23
CA THR A 27 -3.79 12.46 -13.23
C THR A 27 -2.96 11.94 -12.07
N LYS A 28 -1.78 11.34 -12.33
CA LYS A 28 -0.83 10.90 -11.30
C LYS A 28 -0.44 12.07 -10.38
N THR A 29 -0.05 13.20 -10.95
CA THR A 29 0.29 14.40 -10.18
C THR A 29 -0.87 14.87 -9.29
N LYS A 30 -2.10 14.83 -9.78
CA LYS A 30 -3.28 15.20 -8.98
C LYS A 30 -3.53 14.21 -7.83
N ILE A 31 -3.33 12.91 -8.07
CA ILE A 31 -3.45 11.87 -7.03
C ILE A 31 -2.41 12.12 -5.93
N ILE A 32 -1.13 12.28 -6.31
CA ILE A 32 -0.04 12.52 -5.36
C ILE A 32 -0.32 13.76 -4.51
N LYS A 33 -0.67 14.88 -5.19
CA LYS A 33 -1.01 16.12 -4.47
C LYS A 33 -2.18 15.91 -3.52
N PHE A 34 -3.21 15.18 -3.92
CA PHE A 34 -4.36 14.92 -3.06
C PHE A 34 -4.00 14.06 -1.85
N VAL A 35 -3.07 13.09 -2.00
CA VAL A 35 -2.53 12.31 -0.89
C VAL A 35 -1.71 13.20 0.05
N ASP A 36 -0.84 14.05 -0.47
CA ASP A 36 -0.04 14.98 0.34
C ASP A 36 -0.92 15.98 1.14
N ASP A 37 -2.00 16.45 0.53
CA ASP A 37 -2.92 17.40 1.17
C ASP A 37 -3.82 16.75 2.24
N ASN A 38 -4.12 15.45 2.14
CA ASN A 38 -5.09 14.76 3.01
C ASN A 38 -4.48 13.69 3.92
N LEU A 39 -3.22 13.31 3.73
CA LEU A 39 -2.42 12.35 4.48
C LEU A 39 -2.92 10.88 4.41
N VAL A 40 -4.22 10.65 4.48
CA VAL A 40 -4.86 9.34 4.30
C VAL A 40 -5.87 9.43 3.18
N VAL A 41 -5.75 8.56 2.16
CA VAL A 41 -6.67 8.55 1.02
C VAL A 41 -7.16 7.14 0.74
N LEU A 42 -8.48 7.02 0.59
CA LEU A 42 -9.16 5.75 0.31
C LEU A 42 -9.60 5.70 -1.16
N ILE A 43 -9.24 4.63 -1.85
CA ILE A 43 -9.70 4.29 -3.20
C ILE A 43 -10.42 2.94 -3.13
N LYS A 44 -11.74 2.94 -3.09
CA LYS A 44 -12.54 1.71 -2.95
C LYS A 44 -12.76 0.99 -4.28
N ASN A 45 -13.14 -0.29 -4.17
CA ASN A 45 -13.61 -1.12 -5.28
C ASN A 45 -12.55 -1.29 -6.38
N GLN A 46 -11.31 -1.49 -5.98
CA GLN A 46 -10.22 -1.82 -6.88
C GLN A 46 -9.98 -3.33 -6.87
N PHE A 47 -9.98 -3.95 -8.04
CA PHE A 47 -9.66 -5.37 -8.22
C PHE A 47 -8.41 -5.44 -9.10
N ILE A 48 -7.25 -5.30 -8.48
CA ILE A 48 -5.96 -5.25 -9.15
C ILE A 48 -5.10 -6.44 -8.74
N ASN A 49 -4.17 -6.83 -9.59
CA ASN A 49 -3.14 -7.81 -9.26
C ASN A 49 -1.88 -7.14 -8.72
N ASP A 50 -0.91 -7.94 -8.27
CA ASP A 50 0.35 -7.46 -7.68
C ASP A 50 1.14 -6.55 -8.63
N TYR A 51 1.14 -6.85 -9.93
CA TYR A 51 1.78 -6.01 -10.93
C TYR A 51 1.16 -4.61 -10.99
N LYS A 52 -0.18 -4.52 -11.00
CA LYS A 52 -0.91 -3.25 -11.00
C LYS A 52 -0.76 -2.48 -9.69
N LEU A 53 -0.68 -3.20 -8.57
CA LEU A 53 -0.37 -2.58 -7.27
C LEU A 53 1.01 -1.92 -7.31
N LYS A 54 2.04 -2.60 -7.81
CA LYS A 54 3.39 -2.04 -8.00
C LYS A 54 3.39 -0.85 -8.98
N GLU A 55 2.70 -0.99 -10.12
CA GLU A 55 2.58 0.09 -11.10
C GLU A 55 1.98 1.35 -10.48
N PHE A 56 0.91 1.22 -9.71
CA PHE A 56 0.29 2.33 -8.99
C PHE A 56 1.21 2.90 -7.91
N SER A 57 1.88 2.04 -7.15
CA SER A 57 2.80 2.46 -6.09
C SER A 57 3.97 3.27 -6.63
N ASN A 58 4.48 2.92 -7.81
CA ASN A 58 5.55 3.67 -8.50
C ASN A 58 5.14 5.10 -8.93
N PHE A 59 3.86 5.49 -8.82
CA PHE A 59 3.49 6.89 -9.01
C PHE A 59 4.09 7.79 -7.94
N PHE A 60 4.29 7.27 -6.75
CA PHE A 60 4.76 7.99 -5.57
C PHE A 60 6.27 8.01 -5.43
N GLY A 61 6.98 7.20 -6.18
CA GLY A 61 8.44 7.10 -6.17
C GLY A 61 8.94 5.68 -6.40
N GLU A 62 10.25 5.51 -6.23
CA GLU A 62 10.88 4.20 -6.23
C GLU A 62 10.41 3.39 -5.03
N LEU A 63 10.16 2.09 -5.22
CA LEU A 63 9.72 1.22 -4.15
C LEU A 63 10.90 0.83 -3.27
N ASP A 64 10.69 0.87 -1.97
CA ASP A 64 11.69 0.39 -1.02
C ASP A 64 11.86 -1.15 -1.13
N PRO A 65 13.04 -1.68 -0.82
CA PRO A 65 13.23 -3.11 -0.69
C PRO A 65 12.36 -3.66 0.44
N PRO A 66 12.07 -4.98 0.45
CA PRO A 66 11.25 -5.59 1.48
C PRO A 66 11.87 -5.35 2.87
N GLY A 67 11.00 -5.02 3.82
CA GLY A 67 11.40 -4.87 5.22
C GLY A 67 11.85 -6.19 5.86
N PRO A 68 12.43 -6.15 7.06
CA PRO A 68 12.80 -7.34 7.80
C PRO A 68 11.60 -8.26 7.99
N ASN A 69 11.81 -9.53 7.71
CA ASN A 69 10.78 -10.57 7.81
C ASN A 69 11.22 -11.58 8.87
N PRO A 70 10.50 -11.71 9.99
CA PRO A 70 10.89 -12.60 11.08
C PRO A 70 10.92 -14.08 10.69
N TYR A 71 10.23 -14.45 9.62
CA TYR A 71 10.22 -15.84 9.12
C TYR A 71 11.31 -16.12 8.08
N GLY A 72 12.01 -15.10 7.57
CA GLY A 72 12.99 -15.24 6.50
C GLY A 72 12.39 -15.76 5.17
N ILE A 73 11.05 -15.69 5.01
CA ILE A 73 10.32 -16.22 3.87
C ILE A 73 9.86 -15.06 3.00
N ASN A 74 10.18 -15.12 1.71
CA ASN A 74 9.56 -14.22 0.75
C ASN A 74 8.24 -14.85 0.27
N PHE A 75 7.11 -14.27 0.68
CA PHE A 75 5.77 -14.78 0.35
C PHE A 75 5.36 -14.48 -1.09
N LEU A 76 5.97 -13.49 -1.74
CA LEU A 76 5.78 -13.12 -3.14
C LEU A 76 7.16 -12.95 -3.83
N PRO A 77 7.83 -14.05 -4.22
CA PRO A 77 9.18 -13.97 -4.79
C PRO A 77 9.28 -13.12 -6.07
N GLU A 78 8.20 -13.05 -6.85
CA GLU A 78 8.13 -12.24 -8.08
C GLU A 78 7.89 -10.74 -7.80
N HIS A 79 7.46 -10.41 -6.58
CA HIS A 79 7.15 -9.04 -6.14
C HIS A 79 7.68 -8.80 -4.71
N PRO A 80 9.01 -8.85 -4.52
CA PRO A 80 9.60 -8.81 -3.18
C PRO A 80 9.34 -7.51 -2.41
N GLU A 81 8.97 -6.43 -3.10
CA GLU A 81 8.62 -5.13 -2.51
C GLU A 81 7.23 -5.13 -1.86
N ILE A 82 6.40 -6.16 -2.14
CA ILE A 82 5.08 -6.29 -1.54
C ILE A 82 5.21 -7.11 -0.25
N ASN A 83 4.87 -6.49 0.88
CA ASN A 83 4.78 -7.20 2.15
C ASN A 83 3.38 -7.81 2.30
N VAL A 84 3.29 -9.13 2.28
CA VAL A 84 2.02 -9.84 2.50
C VAL A 84 1.69 -9.86 3.98
N ILE A 85 0.59 -9.24 4.35
CA ILE A 85 0.07 -9.22 5.72
C ILE A 85 -1.11 -10.18 5.79
N SER A 86 -1.00 -11.24 6.59
CA SER A 86 -2.05 -12.26 6.69
C SER A 86 -1.91 -13.09 7.96
N ASN A 87 -3.05 -13.40 8.58
CA ASN A 87 -3.16 -14.41 9.64
C ASN A 87 -3.55 -15.80 9.11
N VAL A 88 -3.76 -15.94 7.80
CA VAL A 88 -4.12 -17.22 7.18
C VAL A 88 -2.92 -18.16 7.14
N LYS A 89 -3.19 -19.44 7.35
CA LYS A 89 -2.21 -20.53 7.25
C LYS A 89 -2.68 -21.56 6.24
N THR A 90 -1.73 -22.24 5.62
CA THR A 90 -2.02 -23.41 4.78
C THR A 90 -2.63 -24.54 5.62
N SER A 91 -3.15 -25.59 4.96
CA SER A 91 -3.62 -26.82 5.62
C SER A 91 -2.55 -27.52 6.49
N LYS A 92 -1.27 -27.22 6.25
CA LYS A 92 -0.11 -27.70 7.03
C LYS A 92 0.30 -26.76 8.16
N GLY A 93 -0.48 -25.68 8.43
CA GLY A 93 -0.18 -24.70 9.47
C GLY A 93 0.90 -23.68 9.13
N ILE A 94 1.38 -23.63 7.88
CA ILE A 94 2.42 -22.71 7.43
C ILE A 94 1.79 -21.34 7.14
N PRO A 95 2.29 -20.22 7.71
CA PRO A 95 1.81 -18.88 7.38
C PRO A 95 1.94 -18.56 5.89
N ILE A 96 0.97 -17.81 5.35
CA ILE A 96 1.02 -17.28 3.97
C ILE A 96 1.35 -15.80 3.91
N GLY A 97 1.62 -15.17 5.04
CA GLY A 97 1.99 -13.77 5.16
C GLY A 97 2.62 -13.45 6.52
N ASN A 98 3.02 -12.21 6.67
CA ASN A 98 3.62 -11.67 7.89
C ASN A 98 2.56 -11.23 8.91
N LEU A 99 3.01 -10.88 10.12
CA LEU A 99 2.30 -10.30 11.26
C LEU A 99 1.28 -11.25 11.94
N GLY A 100 0.77 -12.27 11.28
CA GLY A 100 -0.15 -13.24 11.87
C GLY A 100 -1.41 -12.57 12.44
N ASP A 101 -1.81 -13.00 13.64
CA ASP A 101 -2.99 -12.55 14.40
C ASP A 101 -2.62 -11.67 15.61
N GLY A 102 -1.38 -11.19 15.67
CA GLY A 102 -0.92 -10.30 16.73
C GLY A 102 -1.62 -8.94 16.70
N GLU A 103 -1.78 -8.33 17.87
CA GLU A 103 -2.32 -6.98 17.99
C GLU A 103 -1.38 -5.96 17.35
N ALA A 104 -1.92 -5.09 16.50
CA ALA A 104 -1.19 -3.97 15.93
C ALA A 104 -1.13 -2.83 16.95
N THR A 105 0.06 -2.57 17.48
CA THR A 105 0.30 -1.38 18.31
C THR A 105 0.49 -0.14 17.44
N TRP A 106 0.18 1.05 17.96
CA TRP A 106 0.45 2.31 17.28
C TRP A 106 1.95 2.44 16.98
N HIS A 107 2.28 2.61 15.72
CA HIS A 107 3.66 2.71 15.23
C HIS A 107 3.73 3.57 13.96
N ALA A 108 4.92 3.90 13.54
CA ALA A 108 5.20 4.36 12.20
C ALA A 108 6.14 3.37 11.52
N ASP A 109 5.84 3.05 10.26
CA ASP A 109 6.61 2.07 9.52
C ASP A 109 8.06 2.50 9.29
N MET A 110 8.96 1.52 9.36
CA MET A 110 10.37 1.63 8.97
C MET A 110 11.14 2.81 9.60
N THR A 111 10.74 3.27 10.79
CA THR A 111 11.40 4.39 11.50
C THR A 111 12.84 4.09 11.93
N TYR A 112 13.27 2.85 11.85
CA TYR A 112 14.66 2.43 12.07
C TYR A 112 15.58 2.79 10.89
N LEU A 113 15.04 3.19 9.75
CA LEU A 113 15.83 3.64 8.61
C LEU A 113 16.20 5.12 8.77
N LYS A 114 17.40 5.48 8.29
CA LYS A 114 17.84 6.89 8.24
C LYS A 114 16.90 7.75 7.39
N GLN A 115 16.32 7.17 6.35
CA GLN A 115 15.33 7.78 5.48
C GLN A 115 14.15 6.81 5.37
N PRO A 116 13.13 6.95 6.21
CA PRO A 116 11.94 6.12 6.15
C PRO A 116 11.10 6.44 4.90
N PRO A 117 10.24 5.49 4.45
CA PRO A 117 9.35 5.74 3.31
C PRO A 117 8.39 6.90 3.58
N LYS A 118 8.17 7.73 2.57
CA LYS A 118 7.21 8.85 2.64
C LYS A 118 5.75 8.37 2.55
N TYR A 119 5.51 7.31 1.80
CA TYR A 119 4.17 6.77 1.56
C TYR A 119 4.10 5.29 1.88
N GLY A 120 3.01 4.86 2.49
CA GLY A 120 2.61 3.48 2.63
C GLY A 120 1.32 3.21 1.83
N ILE A 121 1.26 2.11 1.08
CA ILE A 121 0.08 1.72 0.31
C ILE A 121 -0.38 0.36 0.81
N LEU A 122 -1.63 0.30 1.26
CA LEU A 122 -2.27 -0.94 1.70
C LEU A 122 -3.38 -1.32 0.72
N TYR A 123 -3.34 -2.55 0.23
CA TYR A 123 -4.37 -3.16 -0.60
C TYR A 123 -4.99 -4.35 0.12
N ALA A 124 -6.33 -4.37 0.23
CA ALA A 124 -7.10 -5.43 0.90
C ALA A 124 -8.33 -5.84 0.05
#